data_7336183649408d77569937b1d1b3c50e
#
_entry.id   7336183649408d77569937b1d1b3c50e
#
_cell.length_a   1.000
_cell.length_b   1.000
_cell.length_c   1.000
_cell.angle_alpha   90.00
_cell.angle_beta   90.00
_cell.angle_gamma   90.00
#
_symmetry.space_group_name_H-M   'P 1'
#
loop_
_entity.id
_entity.type
_entity.pdbx_description
1 polymer ?
#
loop_
_entity_poly.entity_id
_entity_poly.type
_entity_poly.pdbx_seq_one_letter_code
_entity_poly.pdbx_strand_id
1 'polypeptide(L)' 'MRAPAINKCRKCGKPIGIITWGVYRKEIVDAEAVMVVPDPEGEQFLRMDGSKVQAREADYEIDYAEPAYRPHRKTCGMKE' A
#
# COMPACT_ATOMS: atom_id res chain seq x y z
N MET A 1 -8.15 5.74 6.30
CA MET A 1 -8.59 4.36 6.12
C MET A 1 -7.38 3.45 6.07
N ARG A 2 -7.49 2.24 6.56
CA ARG A 2 -6.37 1.32 6.55
C ARG A 2 -6.88 -0.11 6.39
N ALA A 3 -6.03 -0.95 5.84
CA ALA A 3 -6.33 -2.37 5.77
C ALA A 3 -6.26 -2.95 7.18
N PRO A 4 -7.11 -3.95 7.48
CA PRO A 4 -6.99 -4.61 8.78
C PRO A 4 -5.61 -5.22 8.92
N ALA A 5 -4.97 -4.97 10.04
CA ALA A 5 -3.69 -5.58 10.31
C ALA A 5 -3.91 -7.05 10.63
N ILE A 6 -3.29 -7.92 9.85
CA ILE A 6 -3.42 -9.35 10.05
C ILE A 6 -2.32 -9.86 10.91
N ASN A 7 -1.15 -9.31 10.76
CA ASN A 7 0.01 -9.80 11.46
C ASN A 7 1.10 -8.76 11.40
N LYS A 8 2.18 -9.04 12.05
CA LYS A 8 3.39 -8.23 11.93
C LYS A 8 4.38 -8.97 11.05
N CYS A 9 5.10 -8.20 10.24
CA CYS A 9 6.15 -8.79 9.45
C CYS A 9 7.24 -9.31 10.38
N ARG A 10 7.63 -10.56 10.18
CA ARG A 10 8.64 -11.15 11.05
C ARG A 10 9.99 -10.51 10.86
N LYS A 11 10.23 -9.92 9.71
CA LYS A 11 11.54 -9.38 9.42
C LYS A 11 11.71 -7.94 9.90
N CYS A 12 10.66 -7.15 9.79
CA CYS A 12 10.80 -5.74 10.17
C CYS A 12 9.85 -5.32 11.27
N GLY A 13 8.90 -6.17 11.64
CA GLY A 13 7.99 -5.86 12.75
C GLY A 13 6.87 -4.92 12.43
N LYS A 14 6.75 -4.47 11.20
CA LYS A 14 5.68 -3.56 10.83
C LYS A 14 4.35 -4.30 10.72
N PRO A 15 3.25 -3.62 11.06
CA PRO A 15 1.94 -4.24 10.83
C PRO A 15 1.67 -4.34 9.34
N ILE A 16 1.12 -5.45 8.93
CA ILE A 16 0.81 -5.69 7.54
C ILE A 16 -0.63 -6.12 7.40
N GLY A 17 -1.18 -5.93 6.21
CA GLY A 17 -2.50 -6.38 5.87
C GLY A 17 -2.48 -7.10 4.55
N ILE A 18 -3.61 -7.66 4.18
CA ILE A 18 -3.74 -8.36 2.92
C ILE A 18 -4.91 -7.75 2.16
N ILE A 19 -4.66 -7.39 0.91
CA ILE A 19 -5.70 -6.97 0.00
C ILE A 19 -5.97 -8.12 -0.94
N THR A 20 -7.23 -8.52 -1.05
CA THR A 20 -7.60 -9.62 -1.91
C THR A 20 -8.54 -9.12 -2.99
N TRP A 21 -8.43 -9.71 -4.17
CA TRP A 21 -9.34 -9.41 -5.25
C TRP A 21 -9.41 -10.65 -6.15
N GLY A 22 -10.58 -10.81 -6.78
CA GLY A 22 -10.79 -12.01 -7.56
C GLY A 22 -10.82 -13.23 -6.67
N VAL A 23 -10.52 -14.37 -7.24
CA VAL A 23 -10.63 -15.63 -6.53
C VAL A 23 -9.31 -16.01 -5.87
N TYR A 24 -8.21 -15.79 -6.56
CA TYR A 24 -6.93 -16.27 -6.08
C TYR A 24 -5.88 -15.20 -5.88
N ARG A 25 -6.25 -13.95 -6.05
CA ARG A 25 -5.27 -12.88 -6.02
C ARG A 25 -5.24 -12.21 -4.66
N LYS A 26 -4.04 -11.99 -4.17
CA LYS A 26 -3.86 -11.26 -2.93
C LYS A 26 -2.46 -10.64 -2.93
N GLU A 27 -2.33 -9.59 -2.14
CA GLU A 27 -1.06 -8.91 -2.01
C GLU A 27 -0.89 -8.47 -0.57
N ILE A 28 0.30 -8.66 -0.03
CA ILE A 28 0.62 -8.19 1.31
C ILE A 28 1.08 -6.74 1.21
N VAL A 29 0.43 -5.89 1.99
CA VAL A 29 0.72 -4.45 1.96
C VAL A 29 0.95 -3.99 3.39
N ASP A 30 1.53 -2.80 3.52
CA ASP A 30 1.55 -2.15 4.81
C ASP A 30 0.12 -1.89 5.25
N ALA A 31 -0.14 -2.01 6.54
CA ALA A 31 -1.50 -1.91 7.04
C ALA A 31 -2.06 -0.49 6.96
N GLU A 32 -1.21 0.49 6.79
CA GLU A 32 -1.62 1.88 6.82
C GLU A 32 -1.66 2.47 5.43
N ALA A 33 -2.78 3.09 5.09
CA ALA A 33 -2.94 3.73 3.79
C ALA A 33 -2.18 5.05 3.76
N VAL A 34 -1.75 5.43 2.57
CA VAL A 34 -1.19 6.76 2.35
C VAL A 34 -2.02 7.45 1.27
N MET A 35 -2.09 8.76 1.36
CA MET A 35 -2.78 9.53 0.34
C MET A 35 -1.82 9.78 -0.81
N VAL A 36 -2.26 9.46 -2.02
CA VAL A 36 -1.41 9.55 -3.19
C VAL A 36 -2.11 10.30 -4.30
N VAL A 37 -1.31 10.84 -5.20
CA VAL A 37 -1.79 11.53 -6.40
C VAL A 37 -1.26 10.77 -7.60
N PRO A 38 -2.09 10.54 -8.62
CA PRO A 38 -1.61 9.83 -9.80
C PRO A 38 -0.42 10.54 -10.43
N ASP A 39 0.58 9.77 -10.81
CA ASP A 39 1.81 10.32 -11.34
C ASP A 39 2.48 9.23 -12.18
N PRO A 40 2.59 9.43 -13.50
CA PRO A 40 3.18 8.39 -14.35
C PRO A 40 4.63 8.08 -14.02
N GLU A 41 5.30 8.94 -13.28
CA GLU A 41 6.67 8.68 -12.88
C GLU A 41 6.77 8.29 -11.41
N GLY A 42 5.63 8.02 -10.78
CA GLY A 42 5.62 7.66 -9.38
C GLY A 42 5.84 6.18 -9.16
N GLU A 43 5.60 5.79 -7.92
CA GLU A 43 5.71 4.39 -7.51
C GLU A 43 4.38 3.69 -7.70
N GLN A 44 4.44 2.37 -7.67
CA GLN A 44 3.23 1.59 -7.78
C GLN A 44 2.62 1.39 -6.40
N PHE A 45 1.34 1.70 -6.29
CA PHE A 45 0.57 1.48 -5.08
C PHE A 45 -0.60 0.58 -5.41
N LEU A 46 -1.23 0.01 -4.38
CA LEU A 46 -2.43 -0.79 -4.55
C LEU A 46 -3.61 -0.09 -3.93
N ARG A 47 -4.71 -0.07 -4.67
CA ARG A 47 -5.98 0.37 -4.12
C ARG A 47 -6.62 -0.77 -3.35
N MET A 48 -7.62 -0.43 -2.55
CA MET A 48 -8.29 -1.42 -1.73
C MET A 48 -8.94 -2.53 -2.57
N ASP A 49 -9.33 -2.24 -3.79
CA ASP A 49 -9.94 -3.23 -4.66
C ASP A 49 -8.92 -4.08 -5.41
N GLY A 50 -7.65 -3.89 -5.14
CA GLY A 50 -6.60 -4.67 -5.78
C GLY A 50 -6.03 -4.06 -7.03
N SER A 51 -6.62 -2.99 -7.53
CA SER A 51 -6.09 -2.36 -8.73
C SER A 51 -4.81 -1.62 -8.40
N LYS A 52 -3.95 -1.49 -9.38
CA LYS A 52 -2.67 -0.84 -9.20
C LYS A 52 -2.73 0.58 -9.75
N VAL A 53 -2.03 1.47 -9.11
CA VAL A 53 -1.96 2.84 -9.55
C VAL A 53 -0.53 3.31 -9.42
N GLN A 54 -0.05 3.99 -10.43
CA GLN A 54 1.26 4.62 -10.38
C GLN A 54 1.07 6.04 -9.89
N ALA A 55 1.70 6.37 -8.75
CA ALA A 55 1.37 7.60 -8.08
C ALA A 55 2.52 8.01 -7.18
N ARG A 56 2.40 9.20 -6.63
CA ARG A 56 3.34 9.68 -5.63
C ARG A 56 2.57 10.07 -4.39
N GLU A 57 3.25 10.03 -3.28
CA GLU A 57 2.65 10.42 -2.02
C GLU A 57 2.34 11.92 -2.04
N ALA A 58 1.15 12.27 -1.59
CA ALA A 58 0.76 13.68 -1.54
C ALA A 58 1.51 14.36 -0.41
N ASP A 59 2.08 15.54 -0.71
CA ASP A 59 2.81 16.29 0.29
C ASP A 59 1.90 16.97 1.29
N TYR A 60 0.69 17.27 0.86
CA TYR A 60 -0.29 17.93 1.71
C TYR A 60 -1.65 17.58 1.15
N GLU A 61 -2.67 17.99 1.86
CA GLU A 61 -4.03 17.63 1.48
C GLU A 61 -4.38 18.18 0.12
N ILE A 62 -4.84 17.30 -0.76
CA ILE A 62 -5.23 17.66 -2.12
C ILE A 62 -6.56 16.99 -2.39
N ASP A 63 -7.46 17.72 -3.02
CA ASP A 63 -8.82 17.22 -3.22
C ASP A 63 -8.88 15.93 -4.00
N TYR A 64 -7.99 15.73 -4.96
CA TYR A 64 -8.04 14.55 -5.79
C TYR A 64 -7.08 13.45 -5.33
N ALA A 65 -6.49 13.61 -4.17
CA ALA A 65 -5.69 12.53 -3.62
C ALA A 65 -6.59 11.38 -3.20
N GLU A 66 -6.09 10.18 -3.31
CA GLU A 66 -6.84 8.99 -2.95
C GLU A 66 -6.02 8.11 -2.04
N PRO A 67 -6.67 7.32 -1.19
CA PRO A 67 -5.93 6.39 -0.35
C PRO A 67 -5.44 5.20 -1.15
N ALA A 68 -4.24 4.76 -0.86
CA ALA A 68 -3.66 3.60 -1.50
C ALA A 68 -2.67 2.96 -0.53
N TYR A 69 -2.26 1.76 -0.85
CA TYR A 69 -1.39 0.99 0.04
C TYR A 69 -0.09 0.68 -0.66
N ARG A 70 0.98 0.77 0.10
CA ARG A 70 2.31 0.46 -0.43
C ARG A 70 2.53 -1.04 -0.31
N PRO A 71 2.96 -1.71 -1.38
CA PRO A 71 3.29 -3.14 -1.26
C PRO A 71 4.35 -3.34 -0.20
N HIS A 72 4.11 -4.26 0.71
CA HIS A 72 5.00 -4.40 1.86
C HIS A 72 6.41 -4.82 1.45
N ARG A 73 6.51 -5.62 0.39
CA ARG A 73 7.84 -6.06 -0.03
C ARG A 73 8.76 -4.91 -0.38
N LYS A 74 8.19 -3.74 -0.70
CA LYS A 74 9.00 -2.57 -1.01
C LYS A 74 9.37 -1.77 0.21
N THR A 75 8.64 -1.95 1.29
CA THR A 75 8.87 -1.17 2.51
C THR A 75 9.43 -1.99 3.64
N CYS A 76 9.60 -3.28 3.42
CA CYS A 76 10.13 -4.15 4.46
C CYS A 76 11.53 -3.68 4.83
N GLY A 77 11.75 -3.41 6.10
CA GLY A 77 13.01 -2.85 6.57
C GLY A 77 14.13 -3.85 6.64
N MET A 78 13.88 -5.08 6.31
CA MET A 78 14.90 -6.07 6.30
C MET A 78 15.82 -5.83 5.14
N LYS A 79 17.06 -5.69 5.37
CA LYS A 79 17.92 -5.51 4.28
C LYS A 79 19.24 -5.94 4.62
N GLU A 80 19.46 -6.11 4.18
CA GLU A 80 20.43 -6.43 4.59
C GLU A 80 21.05 -6.13 4.54
#